data_fc4d5bf9f6912159a8b90c3f74d7fd3d
#
_entry.id   fc4d5bf9f6912159a8b90c3f74d7fd3d
#
_cell.length_a   1.000
_cell.length_b   1.000
_cell.length_c   1.000
_cell.angle_alpha   90.00
_cell.angle_beta   90.00
_cell.angle_gamma   90.00
#
_symmetry.space_group_name_H-M   'P 1'
#
loop_
_entity.id
_entity.type
_entity.pdbx_description
1 polymer ?
#
loop_
_entity_poly.entity_id
_entity_poly.type
_entity_poly.pdbx_seq_one_letter_code
_entity_poly.pdbx_strand_id
1 'polypeptide(L)'
;MAKYIMALDAGTTSNRCILFDRQGRMCSSAQKEFTQIFPKPGWVEHDAREIWATQLGVAVEAMGKIGASAAGIAAIGITNQRETAVIWDKATGEPVCNAIVWQCRRTSAYCDALKAQGHAPELQKRTGLVADAYFSGPKIKWVLDNVPGARDRAERGELLFGTVDT
;
A
#
# COMPACT_ATOMS: atom_id res chain seq x y z
N MET A 1 -23.65 21.40 7.46
CA MET A 1 -22.49 21.31 8.36
C MET A 1 -21.92 19.89 8.28
N ALA A 2 -20.58 19.75 8.23
CA ALA A 2 -19.92 18.45 8.24
C ALA A 2 -20.22 17.70 9.56
N LYS A 3 -20.61 16.43 9.45
CA LYS A 3 -21.12 15.62 10.57
C LYS A 3 -20.22 14.44 10.90
N TYR A 4 -19.44 13.97 9.93
CA TYR A 4 -18.73 12.70 10.03
C TYR A 4 -17.24 12.86 9.78
N ILE A 5 -16.44 11.98 10.39
CA ILE A 5 -15.06 11.68 10.01
C ILE A 5 -15.08 10.31 9.31
N MET A 6 -14.44 10.24 8.17
CA MET A 6 -14.27 9.00 7.40
C MET A 6 -12.92 8.37 7.73
N ALA A 7 -12.90 7.12 8.16
CA ALA A 7 -11.70 6.33 8.33
C ALA A 7 -11.62 5.30 7.18
N LEU A 8 -10.54 5.36 6.41
CA LEU A 8 -10.21 4.40 5.34
C LEU A 8 -9.10 3.48 5.85
N ASP A 9 -9.37 2.18 5.86
CA ASP A 9 -8.45 1.14 6.29
C ASP A 9 -8.14 0.22 5.10
N ALA A 10 -7.01 0.48 4.46
CA ALA A 10 -6.50 -0.36 3.36
C ALA A 10 -5.68 -1.52 3.95
N GLY A 11 -6.38 -2.55 4.42
CA GLY A 11 -5.80 -3.73 5.06
C GLY A 11 -5.11 -4.68 4.08
N THR A 12 -4.55 -5.76 4.61
CA THR A 12 -3.81 -6.73 3.78
C THR A 12 -4.73 -7.61 2.94
N THR A 13 -5.91 -7.95 3.44
CA THR A 13 -6.83 -8.87 2.75
C THR A 13 -8.13 -8.21 2.33
N SER A 14 -8.42 -7.02 2.85
CA SER A 14 -9.65 -6.29 2.60
C SER A 14 -9.49 -4.81 2.86
N ASN A 15 -10.30 -4.02 2.19
CA ASN A 15 -10.46 -2.60 2.46
C ASN A 15 -11.71 -2.36 3.29
N ARG A 16 -11.65 -1.35 4.17
CA ARG A 16 -12.76 -0.96 5.03
C ARG A 16 -12.93 0.55 5.03
N CYS A 17 -14.17 0.99 5.14
CA CYS A 17 -14.52 2.37 5.45
C CYS A 17 -15.42 2.41 6.68
N ILE A 18 -15.14 3.32 7.61
CA ILE A 18 -15.98 3.56 8.79
C ILE A 18 -16.29 5.06 8.86
N LEU A 19 -17.54 5.40 9.12
CA LEU A 19 -17.96 6.77 9.40
C LEU A 19 -18.23 6.93 10.88
N PHE A 20 -17.55 7.91 11.50
CA PHE A 20 -17.70 8.26 12.90
C PHE A 20 -18.39 9.61 13.06
N ASP A 21 -19.25 9.76 14.08
CA ASP A 21 -19.78 11.07 14.47
C ASP A 21 -18.78 11.88 15.32
N ARG A 22 -19.20 13.06 15.75
CA ARG A 22 -18.38 13.95 16.60
C ARG A 22 -18.08 13.39 17.98
N GLN A 23 -18.83 12.40 18.44
CA GLN A 23 -18.65 11.70 19.72
C GLN A 23 -17.77 10.45 19.56
N GLY A 24 -17.26 10.18 18.36
CA GLY A 24 -16.45 8.99 18.06
C GLY A 24 -17.27 7.70 17.95
N ARG A 25 -18.60 7.78 17.84
CA ARG A 25 -19.46 6.60 17.65
C ARG A 25 -19.46 6.20 16.19
N MET A 26 -19.35 4.89 15.91
CA MET A 26 -19.49 4.36 14.56
C MET A 26 -20.93 4.46 14.08
N CYS A 27 -21.13 5.23 12.99
CA CYS A 27 -22.44 5.44 12.37
C CYS A 27 -22.68 4.51 11.20
N SER A 28 -21.64 4.15 10.47
CA SER A 28 -21.71 3.25 9.31
C SER A 28 -20.38 2.58 9.08
N SER A 29 -20.41 1.39 8.48
CA SER A 29 -19.21 0.72 7.97
C SER A 29 -19.52 -0.11 6.72
N ALA A 30 -18.49 -0.28 5.88
CA ALA A 30 -18.47 -1.23 4.77
C ALA A 30 -17.07 -1.84 4.67
N GLN A 31 -17.00 -3.09 4.22
CA GLN A 31 -15.76 -3.82 4.05
C GLN A 31 -15.88 -4.75 2.84
N LYS A 32 -14.79 -4.88 2.08
CA LYS A 32 -14.72 -5.80 0.94
C LYS A 32 -13.32 -6.40 0.83
N GLU A 33 -13.26 -7.70 0.63
CA GLU A 33 -12.03 -8.42 0.31
C GLU A 33 -11.61 -8.14 -1.13
N PHE A 34 -10.31 -8.33 -1.44
CA PHE A 34 -9.73 -8.26 -2.77
C PHE A 34 -8.77 -9.42 -3.01
N THR A 35 -8.41 -9.64 -4.28
CA THR A 35 -7.65 -10.81 -4.73
C THR A 35 -6.25 -10.82 -4.14
N GLN A 36 -5.88 -11.97 -3.56
CA GLN A 36 -4.51 -12.26 -3.12
C GLN A 36 -3.80 -13.05 -4.23
N ILE A 37 -2.66 -12.57 -4.71
CA ILE A 37 -1.94 -13.16 -5.85
C ILE A 37 -0.66 -13.82 -5.34
N PHE A 38 -0.47 -15.10 -5.62
CA PHE A 38 0.67 -15.91 -5.21
C PHE A 38 1.42 -16.48 -6.44
N PRO A 39 2.27 -15.70 -7.15
CA PRO A 39 2.87 -16.13 -8.41
C PRO A 39 3.85 -17.28 -8.27
N LYS A 40 4.54 -17.37 -7.12
CA LYS A 40 5.53 -18.41 -6.79
C LYS A 40 5.52 -18.66 -5.27
N PRO A 41 6.07 -19.78 -4.78
CA PRO A 41 6.23 -20.01 -3.35
C PRO A 41 6.95 -18.84 -2.66
N GLY A 42 6.32 -18.32 -1.60
CA GLY A 42 6.83 -17.17 -0.84
C GLY A 42 6.66 -15.80 -1.50
N TRP A 43 6.05 -15.71 -2.68
CA TRP A 43 5.72 -14.46 -3.34
C TRP A 43 4.27 -14.07 -3.06
N VAL A 44 4.04 -12.82 -2.71
CA VAL A 44 2.70 -12.27 -2.46
C VAL A 44 2.59 -10.93 -3.16
N GLU A 45 1.53 -10.77 -3.94
CA GLU A 45 1.26 -9.57 -4.72
C GLU A 45 -0.22 -9.17 -4.61
N HIS A 46 -0.48 -7.88 -4.84
CA HIS A 46 -1.83 -7.35 -5.02
C HIS A 46 -1.91 -6.50 -6.29
N ASP A 47 -3.08 -6.49 -6.93
CA ASP A 47 -3.38 -5.51 -7.96
C ASP A 47 -3.69 -4.15 -7.28
N ALA A 48 -2.85 -3.15 -7.54
CA ALA A 48 -3.01 -1.82 -6.95
C ALA A 48 -4.32 -1.14 -7.40
N ARG A 49 -4.79 -1.43 -8.61
CA ARG A 49 -6.08 -0.91 -9.12
C ARG A 49 -7.27 -1.55 -8.42
N GLU A 50 -7.20 -2.85 -8.13
CA GLU A 50 -8.24 -3.54 -7.37
C GLU A 50 -8.32 -2.99 -5.94
N ILE A 51 -7.17 -2.70 -5.30
CA ILE A 51 -7.13 -2.05 -3.99
C ILE A 51 -7.86 -0.70 -4.06
N TRP A 52 -7.53 0.15 -5.03
CA TRP A 52 -8.17 1.45 -5.21
C TRP A 52 -9.68 1.33 -5.44
N ALA A 53 -10.08 0.50 -6.40
CA ALA A 53 -11.49 0.32 -6.74
C ALA A 53 -12.30 -0.21 -5.53
N THR A 54 -11.72 -1.14 -4.78
CA THR A 54 -12.34 -1.71 -3.59
C THR A 54 -12.44 -0.66 -2.48
N GLN A 55 -11.39 0.13 -2.22
CA GLN A 55 -11.39 1.18 -1.20
C GLN A 55 -12.44 2.27 -1.51
N LEU A 56 -12.49 2.71 -2.76
CA LEU A 56 -13.50 3.67 -3.21
C LEU A 56 -14.91 3.08 -3.07
N GLY A 57 -15.09 1.81 -3.46
CA GLY A 57 -16.37 1.10 -3.35
C GLY A 57 -16.91 1.05 -1.93
N VAL A 58 -16.08 0.68 -0.96
CA VAL A 58 -16.51 0.63 0.46
C VAL A 58 -16.75 2.02 1.05
N ALA A 59 -16.05 3.06 0.59
CA ALA A 59 -16.32 4.44 1.00
C ALA A 59 -17.70 4.91 0.53
N VAL A 60 -18.02 4.67 -0.76
CA VAL A 60 -19.33 4.99 -1.32
C VAL A 60 -20.45 4.19 -0.64
N GLU A 61 -20.24 2.90 -0.42
CA GLU A 61 -21.21 2.04 0.28
C GLU A 61 -21.49 2.52 1.71
N ALA A 62 -20.42 2.81 2.49
CA ALA A 62 -20.57 3.28 3.86
C ALA A 62 -21.33 4.60 3.94
N MET A 63 -21.09 5.54 3.01
CA MET A 63 -21.84 6.78 2.91
C MET A 63 -23.31 6.53 2.51
N GLY A 64 -23.53 5.66 1.53
CA GLY A 64 -24.88 5.32 1.04
C GLY A 64 -25.79 4.73 2.12
N LYS A 65 -25.26 3.87 3.01
CA LYS A 65 -26.00 3.23 4.11
C LYS A 65 -26.72 4.22 5.04
N ILE A 66 -26.18 5.43 5.21
CA ILE A 66 -26.74 6.46 6.10
C ILE A 66 -27.11 7.75 5.37
N GLY A 67 -27.14 7.73 4.04
CA GLY A 67 -27.46 8.92 3.24
C GLY A 67 -26.49 10.09 3.42
N ALA A 68 -25.23 9.81 3.78
CA ALA A 68 -24.21 10.84 3.93
C ALA A 68 -23.74 11.32 2.54
N SER A 69 -23.57 12.64 2.40
CA SER A 69 -22.96 13.26 1.22
C SER A 69 -21.51 13.64 1.50
N ALA A 70 -20.72 13.88 0.44
CA ALA A 70 -19.34 14.36 0.57
C ALA A 70 -19.25 15.64 1.42
N ALA A 71 -20.20 16.57 1.29
CA ALA A 71 -20.28 17.78 2.12
C ALA A 71 -20.52 17.49 3.62
N GLY A 72 -20.97 16.28 3.95
CA GLY A 72 -21.13 15.80 5.32
C GLY A 72 -19.85 15.27 5.95
N ILE A 73 -18.76 15.04 5.18
CA ILE A 73 -17.48 14.54 5.65
C ILE A 73 -16.57 15.71 6.03
N ALA A 74 -16.16 15.75 7.29
CA ALA A 74 -15.32 16.82 7.84
C ALA A 74 -13.83 16.57 7.56
N ALA A 75 -13.41 15.30 7.61
CA ALA A 75 -12.04 14.88 7.41
C ALA A 75 -11.98 13.39 7.03
N ILE A 76 -10.87 12.99 6.41
CA ILE A 76 -10.55 11.61 6.09
C ILE A 76 -9.28 11.23 6.84
N GLY A 77 -9.31 10.13 7.60
CA GLY A 77 -8.13 9.48 8.16
C GLY A 77 -7.84 8.22 7.37
N ILE A 78 -6.57 7.99 7.05
CA ILE A 78 -6.14 6.82 6.25
C ILE A 78 -5.16 6.00 7.06
N THR A 79 -5.35 4.68 7.07
CA THR A 79 -4.34 3.69 7.47
C THR A 79 -4.20 2.65 6.38
N ASN A 80 -3.03 2.01 6.29
CA ASN A 80 -2.76 1.04 5.24
C ASN A 80 -2.02 -0.20 5.75
N GLN A 81 -1.92 -1.21 4.90
CA GLN A 81 -0.94 -2.29 5.03
C GLN A 81 0.46 -1.71 4.73
N ARG A 82 1.22 -1.40 5.76
CA ARG A 82 2.54 -0.80 5.65
C ARG A 82 3.50 -1.68 4.85
N GLU A 83 4.56 -1.09 4.27
CA GLU A 83 5.65 -1.74 3.56
C GLU A 83 5.28 -2.44 2.24
N THR A 84 4.01 -2.49 1.88
CA THR A 84 3.60 -2.95 0.55
C THR A 84 3.96 -1.87 -0.46
N ALA A 85 4.85 -2.22 -1.41
CA ALA A 85 5.43 -1.26 -2.34
C ALA A 85 4.65 -1.21 -3.66
N VAL A 86 4.28 -0.01 -4.07
CA VAL A 86 3.67 0.31 -5.38
C VAL A 86 4.62 1.21 -6.14
N ILE A 87 4.86 0.91 -7.42
CA ILE A 87 5.63 1.76 -8.34
C ILE A 87 4.77 2.01 -9.57
N TRP A 88 4.68 3.28 -9.98
CA TRP A 88 3.81 3.65 -11.09
C TRP A 88 4.45 4.69 -12.02
N ASP A 89 3.95 4.74 -13.23
CA ASP A 89 4.28 5.75 -14.22
C ASP A 89 3.73 7.12 -13.78
N LYS A 90 4.60 8.12 -13.70
CA LYS A 90 4.26 9.47 -13.23
C LYS A 90 3.23 10.17 -14.13
N ALA A 91 3.29 9.93 -15.42
CA ALA A 91 2.42 10.61 -16.39
C ALA A 91 1.03 9.99 -16.48
N THR A 92 0.95 8.66 -16.36
CA THR A 92 -0.31 7.92 -16.56
C THR A 92 -0.98 7.48 -15.26
N GLY A 93 -0.25 7.41 -14.16
CA GLY A 93 -0.70 6.82 -12.90
C GLY A 93 -0.75 5.29 -12.92
N GLU A 94 -0.30 4.64 -14.01
CA GLU A 94 -0.39 3.21 -14.17
C GLU A 94 0.70 2.47 -13.42
N PRO A 95 0.38 1.47 -12.57
CA PRO A 95 1.36 0.61 -11.92
C PRO A 95 2.23 -0.12 -12.95
N VAL A 96 3.55 -0.16 -12.74
CA VAL A 96 4.48 -0.87 -13.63
C VAL A 96 4.48 -2.39 -13.40
N CYS A 97 3.98 -2.82 -12.26
CA CYS A 97 3.76 -4.22 -11.87
C CYS A 97 2.78 -4.26 -10.70
N ASN A 98 2.35 -5.45 -10.30
CA ASN A 98 1.58 -5.63 -9.07
C ASN A 98 2.33 -5.09 -7.85
N ALA A 99 1.58 -4.59 -6.86
CA ALA A 99 2.13 -4.20 -5.57
C ALA A 99 2.80 -5.41 -4.90
N ILE A 100 4.05 -5.25 -4.45
CA ILE A 100 4.77 -6.30 -3.73
C ILE A 100 4.44 -6.18 -2.24
N VAL A 101 3.72 -7.19 -1.73
CA VAL A 101 3.16 -7.18 -0.38
C VAL A 101 4.26 -7.32 0.69
N TRP A 102 4.04 -6.76 1.88
CA TRP A 102 4.94 -6.84 3.01
C TRP A 102 5.34 -8.27 3.42
N GLN A 103 4.45 -9.24 3.19
CA GLN A 103 4.67 -10.67 3.46
C GLN A 103 5.59 -11.35 2.42
N CYS A 104 5.83 -10.69 1.28
CA CYS A 104 6.56 -11.29 0.17
C CYS A 104 8.04 -11.51 0.50
N ARG A 105 8.53 -12.74 0.27
CA ARG A 105 9.90 -13.15 0.58
C ARG A 105 10.87 -13.12 -0.61
N ARG A 106 10.45 -12.58 -1.79
CA ARG A 106 11.28 -12.55 -3.01
C ARG A 106 12.62 -11.85 -2.87
N THR A 107 12.73 -10.92 -1.92
CA THR A 107 13.95 -10.13 -1.66
C THR A 107 14.79 -10.67 -0.52
N SER A 108 14.46 -11.83 0.06
CA SER A 108 15.18 -12.40 1.21
C SER A 108 16.66 -12.61 0.91
N ALA A 109 17.00 -13.20 -0.25
CA ALA A 109 18.39 -13.44 -0.64
C ALA A 109 19.21 -12.15 -0.73
N TYR A 110 18.61 -11.04 -1.22
CA TYR A 110 19.27 -9.75 -1.23
C TYR A 110 19.53 -9.23 0.20
N CYS A 111 18.55 -9.36 1.10
CA CYS A 111 18.70 -8.95 2.49
C CYS A 111 19.78 -9.79 3.22
N ASP A 112 19.85 -11.08 2.93
CA ASP A 112 20.87 -11.96 3.51
C ASP A 112 22.27 -11.60 2.97
N ALA A 113 22.40 -11.23 1.71
CA ALA A 113 23.64 -10.73 1.14
C ALA A 113 24.08 -9.42 1.82
N LEU A 114 23.18 -8.47 2.09
CA LEU A 114 23.49 -7.25 2.83
C LEU A 114 24.02 -7.53 4.24
N LYS A 115 23.42 -8.50 4.94
CA LYS A 115 23.91 -8.94 6.27
C LYS A 115 25.31 -9.54 6.18
N ALA A 116 25.52 -10.44 5.21
CA ALA A 116 26.82 -11.10 5.01
C ALA A 116 27.95 -10.11 4.64
N GLN A 117 27.62 -9.03 3.94
CA GLN A 117 28.53 -7.94 3.58
C GLN A 117 28.77 -6.95 4.74
N GLY A 118 28.14 -7.14 5.90
CA GLY A 118 28.35 -6.29 7.07
C GLY A 118 27.57 -4.98 7.08
N HIS A 119 26.56 -4.80 6.19
CA HIS A 119 25.77 -3.56 6.11
C HIS A 119 24.68 -3.45 7.18
N ALA A 120 24.32 -4.55 7.86
CA ALA A 120 23.22 -4.57 8.82
C ALA A 120 23.40 -3.59 10.01
N PRO A 121 24.58 -3.43 10.65
CA PRO A 121 24.75 -2.49 11.74
C PRO A 121 24.54 -1.03 11.31
N GLU A 122 25.05 -0.64 10.14
CA GLU A 122 24.89 0.73 9.64
C GLU A 122 23.44 1.02 9.25
N LEU A 123 22.76 0.05 8.64
CA LEU A 123 21.34 0.16 8.34
C LEU A 123 20.53 0.37 9.62
N GLN A 124 20.75 -0.46 10.64
CA GLN A 124 20.05 -0.34 11.92
C GLN A 124 20.35 0.98 12.62
N LYS A 125 21.60 1.45 12.59
CA LYS A 125 22.00 2.74 13.18
C LYS A 125 21.26 3.91 12.54
N ARG A 126 21.08 3.90 11.21
CA ARG A 126 20.42 4.99 10.47
C ARG A 126 18.90 4.96 10.53
N THR A 127 18.30 3.78 10.56
CA THR A 127 16.85 3.61 10.37
C THR A 127 16.14 3.04 11.59
N GLY A 128 16.87 2.43 12.53
CA GLY A 128 16.30 1.61 13.61
C GLY A 128 15.80 0.24 13.14
N LEU A 129 15.90 -0.08 11.84
CA LEU A 129 15.32 -1.27 11.23
C LEU A 129 16.38 -2.34 10.97
N VAL A 130 15.91 -3.58 10.81
CA VAL A 130 16.75 -4.71 10.40
C VAL A 130 16.75 -4.88 8.88
N ALA A 131 17.75 -5.54 8.31
CA ALA A 131 17.75 -5.92 6.90
C ALA A 131 16.80 -7.11 6.69
N ASP A 132 15.58 -6.87 6.23
CA ASP A 132 14.56 -7.90 5.99
C ASP A 132 13.72 -7.61 4.75
N ALA A 133 13.23 -8.67 4.10
CA ALA A 133 12.33 -8.60 2.95
C ALA A 133 10.97 -7.94 3.27
N TYR A 134 10.64 -7.78 4.53
CA TYR A 134 9.45 -7.07 5.00
C TYR A 134 9.40 -5.63 4.49
N PHE A 135 10.52 -4.91 4.51
CA PHE A 135 10.59 -3.48 4.22
C PHE A 135 10.49 -3.13 2.72
N SER A 136 10.08 -1.90 2.42
CA SER A 136 9.83 -1.42 1.05
C SER A 136 11.10 -1.30 0.22
N GLY A 137 12.22 -0.88 0.80
CA GLY A 137 13.48 -0.63 0.07
C GLY A 137 13.95 -1.79 -0.79
N PRO A 138 14.08 -3.03 -0.24
CA PRO A 138 14.42 -4.21 -1.04
C PRO A 138 13.43 -4.51 -2.17
N LYS A 139 12.14 -4.23 -1.98
CA LYS A 139 11.10 -4.45 -3.00
C LYS A 139 11.23 -3.46 -4.16
N ILE A 140 11.47 -2.19 -3.85
CA ILE A 140 11.73 -1.15 -4.86
C ILE A 140 12.95 -1.53 -5.69
N LYS A 141 14.07 -1.89 -5.03
CA LYS A 141 15.26 -2.38 -5.73
C LYS A 141 14.93 -3.55 -6.64
N TRP A 142 14.16 -4.52 -6.15
CA TRP A 142 13.77 -5.70 -6.93
C TRP A 142 13.01 -5.29 -8.20
N VAL A 143 12.06 -4.36 -8.12
CA VAL A 143 11.29 -3.87 -9.28
C VAL A 143 12.24 -3.21 -10.28
N LEU A 144 13.15 -2.35 -9.83
CA LEU A 144 14.11 -1.67 -10.71
C LEU A 144 15.04 -2.65 -11.43
N ASP A 145 15.36 -3.79 -10.81
CA ASP A 145 16.28 -4.79 -11.37
C ASP A 145 15.57 -5.82 -12.26
N ASN A 146 14.26 -6.07 -12.07
CA ASN A 146 13.58 -7.21 -12.68
C ASN A 146 12.39 -6.83 -13.58
N VAL A 147 11.86 -5.62 -13.48
CA VAL A 147 10.82 -5.13 -14.40
C VAL A 147 11.50 -4.45 -15.57
N PRO A 148 11.26 -4.91 -16.82
CA PRO A 148 11.94 -4.38 -18.01
C PRO A 148 11.81 -2.85 -18.13
N GLY A 149 12.95 -2.18 -18.26
CA GLY A 149 13.04 -0.72 -18.43
C GLY A 149 12.73 0.11 -17.18
N ALA A 150 12.38 -0.51 -16.05
CA ALA A 150 12.01 0.23 -14.83
C ALA A 150 13.15 1.10 -14.30
N ARG A 151 14.38 0.58 -14.29
CA ARG A 151 15.56 1.33 -13.83
C ARG A 151 15.80 2.58 -14.67
N ASP A 152 15.90 2.43 -15.99
CA ASP A 152 16.16 3.55 -16.91
C ASP A 152 15.05 4.61 -16.82
N ARG A 153 13.80 4.17 -16.68
CA ARG A 153 12.66 5.07 -16.49
C ARG A 153 12.72 5.81 -15.15
N ALA A 154 13.13 5.13 -14.08
CA ALA A 154 13.30 5.75 -12.78
C ALA A 154 14.44 6.79 -12.79
N GLU A 155 15.57 6.51 -13.44
CA GLU A 155 16.69 7.43 -13.60
C GLU A 155 16.31 8.69 -14.40
N ARG A 156 15.37 8.57 -15.36
CA ARG A 156 14.78 9.72 -16.06
C ARG A 156 13.68 10.45 -15.27
N GLY A 157 13.34 10.01 -14.05
CA GLY A 157 12.30 10.61 -13.23
C GLY A 157 10.88 10.37 -13.73
N GLU A 158 10.66 9.30 -14.51
CA GLU A 158 9.37 8.91 -15.07
C GLU A 158 8.54 8.04 -14.13
N LEU A 159 9.16 7.47 -13.09
CA LEU A 159 8.50 6.61 -12.12
C LEU A 159 8.40 7.29 -10.75
N LEU A 160 7.33 7.00 -10.06
CA LEU A 160 7.12 7.33 -8.65
C LEU A 160 6.94 6.03 -7.86
N PHE A 161 7.14 6.10 -6.55
CA PHE A 161 6.83 4.98 -5.66
C PHE A 161 6.11 5.47 -4.40
N GLY A 162 5.39 4.57 -3.77
CA GLY A 162 4.75 4.79 -2.49
C GLY A 162 4.27 3.49 -1.85
N THR A 163 3.55 3.64 -0.76
CA THR A 163 2.79 2.57 -0.13
C THR A 163 1.33 2.62 -0.56
N VAL A 164 0.48 1.77 -0.01
CA VAL A 164 -0.91 1.58 -0.49
C VAL A 164 -1.80 2.82 -0.33
N ASP A 165 -1.41 3.75 0.54
CA ASP A 165 -2.07 5.04 0.78
C ASP A 165 -1.75 6.13 -0.25
N THR A 166 -0.97 5.81 -1.26
CA THR A 166 -0.52 6.70 -2.36
C THR A 166 -1.66 7.12 -3.30
#